data_9d7dbb69bd3089aba5d5df0b47b88c5e
#
_entry.id   9d7dbb69bd3089aba5d5df0b47b88c5e
#
_cell.length_a   1.000
_cell.length_b   1.000
_cell.length_c   1.000
_cell.angle_alpha   90.00
_cell.angle_beta   90.00
_cell.angle_gamma   90.00
#
_symmetry.space_group_name_H-M   'P 1'
#
loop_
_entity.id
_entity.type
_entity.pdbx_description
1 polymer ?
#
loop_
_entity_poly.entity_id
_entity_poly.type
_entity_poly.pdbx_seq_one_letter_code
_entity_poly.pdbx_strand_id
1 'polypeptide(L)'
;MADTKYNSIHPGELWLDTDGNPIQAHGGGIIYINDTFYWYGENKEKSKPGSGIWHWGVNCYSSKDMYNWKYEGIIVPPTTEDDKDPLHYTQCMDRPHIIYNDRTSKFVMWIKVMNKENPNIQQMVVLTADNILGPYTRIRAFHPLGMNSGDFDLVKNPSDGKAYIFFDRIHSEMICADLTDDYLDVTGFYSVHMPNVPPFVREAPAFFERKNKKYLFTSAITGYFPNPTETDMFDCFHLPMTKLENPHRGAKAANSCFSQISAVFKYPKADDLYIAIADRWLIDVPPELDYLGISAGLYGDGTHPVIMEEDEYIERAAKFNRPDTRDTSKARYVWLPIRFEANTPIIEWYDEWKIEDFC
;
A
#
# COMPACT_ATOMS: atom_id res chain seq x y z
N MET A 1 -2.91 33.66 -2.56
CA MET A 1 -2.71 32.50 -3.44
C MET A 1 -1.35 31.97 -3.04
N ALA A 2 -1.23 30.72 -2.59
CA ALA A 2 0.09 30.12 -2.35
C ALA A 2 0.79 30.10 -3.70
N ASP A 3 2.02 30.56 -3.75
CA ASP A 3 2.84 30.48 -4.96
C ASP A 3 2.96 29.00 -5.34
N THR A 4 2.45 28.64 -6.52
CA THR A 4 2.52 27.28 -7.04
C THR A 4 4.00 26.95 -7.28
N LYS A 5 4.56 26.13 -6.42
CA LYS A 5 6.01 25.84 -6.43
C LYS A 5 6.37 24.74 -7.44
N TYR A 6 5.47 23.77 -7.63
CA TYR A 6 5.66 22.62 -8.52
C TYR A 6 4.55 22.60 -9.56
N ASN A 7 4.87 22.16 -10.77
CA ASN A 7 3.94 22.02 -11.91
C ASN A 7 4.14 20.72 -12.68
N SER A 8 4.85 19.77 -12.10
CA SER A 8 5.14 18.45 -12.64
C SER A 8 5.46 17.45 -11.52
N ILE A 9 5.42 16.18 -11.86
CA ILE A 9 5.76 15.06 -10.99
C ILE A 9 7.15 14.55 -11.38
N HIS A 10 8.05 14.41 -10.38
CA HIS A 10 9.42 13.91 -10.52
C HIS A 10 9.55 12.58 -9.75
N PRO A 11 9.29 11.42 -10.37
CA PRO A 11 9.30 10.12 -9.69
C PRO A 11 10.68 9.79 -9.13
N GLY A 12 10.73 9.40 -7.85
CA GLY A 12 11.94 8.99 -7.15
C GLY A 12 12.78 10.13 -6.55
N GLU A 13 12.40 11.37 -6.78
CA GLU A 13 13.04 12.52 -6.14
C GLU A 13 12.47 12.78 -4.73
N LEU A 14 13.13 13.67 -3.98
CA LEU A 14 12.60 14.15 -2.71
C LEU A 14 11.47 15.14 -2.96
N TRP A 15 10.27 14.79 -2.48
CA TRP A 15 9.13 15.68 -2.57
C TRP A 15 8.95 16.47 -1.28
N LEU A 16 8.71 17.76 -1.44
CA LEU A 16 8.52 18.69 -0.33
C LEU A 16 7.07 19.20 -0.34
N ASP A 17 6.53 19.41 0.86
CA ASP A 17 5.27 20.09 1.04
C ASP A 17 5.37 21.61 0.75
N THR A 18 4.26 22.32 0.83
CA THR A 18 4.22 23.78 0.59
C THR A 18 5.03 24.59 1.58
N ASP A 19 5.37 24.02 2.74
CA ASP A 19 6.21 24.66 3.76
C ASP A 19 7.70 24.28 3.60
N GLY A 20 8.03 23.39 2.65
CA GLY A 20 9.38 22.96 2.32
C GLY A 20 9.88 21.77 3.15
N ASN A 21 9.01 21.06 3.84
CA ASN A 21 9.37 19.85 4.59
C ASN A 21 9.20 18.60 3.70
N PRO A 22 10.02 17.54 3.91
CA PRO A 22 9.83 16.27 3.24
C PRO A 22 8.42 15.68 3.50
N ILE A 23 7.73 15.30 2.43
CA ILE A 23 6.43 14.63 2.56
C ILE A 23 6.64 13.23 3.14
N GLN A 24 5.78 12.86 4.09
CA GLN A 24 5.77 11.58 4.79
C GLN A 24 4.35 10.99 4.75
N ALA A 25 4.01 10.28 3.67
CA ALA A 25 2.71 9.63 3.46
C ALA A 25 2.89 8.34 2.66
N HIS A 26 3.61 7.38 3.26
CA HIS A 26 3.99 6.11 2.61
C HIS A 26 2.90 5.05 2.73
N GLY A 27 2.87 4.10 1.81
CA GLY A 27 2.00 2.92 1.85
C GLY A 27 0.49 3.19 1.78
N GLY A 28 0.08 4.44 1.62
CA GLY A 28 -1.31 4.86 1.64
C GLY A 28 -1.89 5.13 0.25
N GLY A 29 -2.84 6.06 0.18
CA GLY A 29 -3.54 6.39 -1.05
C GLY A 29 -4.03 7.83 -1.11
N ILE A 30 -4.84 8.11 -2.13
CA ILE A 30 -5.42 9.43 -2.37
C ILE A 30 -6.94 9.32 -2.43
N ILE A 31 -7.63 10.25 -1.78
CA ILE A 31 -9.08 10.45 -1.91
C ILE A 31 -9.34 11.85 -2.47
N TYR A 32 -10.30 11.95 -3.39
CA TYR A 32 -10.76 13.22 -3.94
C TYR A 32 -12.15 13.57 -3.42
N ILE A 33 -12.26 14.69 -2.72
CA ILE A 33 -13.50 15.14 -2.08
C ILE A 33 -13.61 16.66 -2.23
N ASN A 34 -14.75 17.15 -2.69
CA ASN A 34 -15.05 18.59 -2.76
C ASN A 34 -13.92 19.39 -3.44
N ASP A 35 -13.52 18.92 -4.62
CA ASP A 35 -12.44 19.52 -5.42
C ASP A 35 -11.08 19.63 -4.69
N THR A 36 -10.81 18.70 -3.78
CA THR A 36 -9.55 18.62 -3.03
C THR A 36 -9.04 17.18 -3.02
N PHE A 37 -7.80 17.00 -3.36
CA PHE A 37 -7.09 15.74 -3.19
C PHE A 37 -6.55 15.67 -1.78
N TYR A 38 -6.76 14.52 -1.11
CA TYR A 38 -6.20 14.21 0.20
C TYR A 38 -5.31 12.98 0.07
N TRP A 39 -4.02 13.15 0.28
CA TRP A 39 -3.03 12.09 0.28
C TRP A 39 -2.69 11.74 1.72
N TYR A 40 -2.89 10.49 2.08
CA TYR A 40 -2.62 9.99 3.43
C TYR A 40 -1.68 8.78 3.36
N GLY A 41 -0.92 8.56 4.42
CA GLY A 41 0.01 7.43 4.51
C GLY A 41 0.83 7.46 5.79
N GLU A 42 1.68 6.44 5.92
CA GLU A 42 2.56 6.26 7.06
C GLU A 42 3.58 7.39 7.18
N ASN A 43 3.75 7.90 8.38
CA ASN A 43 4.87 8.79 8.69
C ASN A 43 6.10 7.95 9.08
N LYS A 44 7.10 7.93 8.23
CA LYS A 44 8.39 7.24 8.43
C LYS A 44 9.53 8.17 8.88
N GLU A 45 9.28 9.44 9.15
CA GLU A 45 10.31 10.46 9.47
C GLU A 45 11.29 10.00 10.55
N LYS A 46 10.79 9.25 11.55
CA LYS A 46 11.57 8.77 12.68
C LYS A 46 12.06 7.33 12.53
N SER A 47 11.69 6.64 11.44
CA SER A 47 12.02 5.23 11.19
C SER A 47 13.45 5.06 10.67
N LYS A 48 14.42 5.50 11.49
CA LYS A 48 15.85 5.44 11.18
C LYS A 48 16.48 4.19 11.79
N PRO A 49 17.56 3.66 11.21
CA PRO A 49 18.31 2.56 11.79
C PRO A 49 18.65 2.82 13.27
N GLY A 50 18.40 1.82 14.13
CA GLY A 50 18.66 1.88 15.57
C GLY A 50 17.67 2.73 16.39
N SER A 51 16.65 3.34 15.76
CA SER A 51 15.66 4.14 16.49
C SER A 51 14.65 3.31 17.28
N GLY A 52 14.41 2.06 16.88
CA GLY A 52 13.32 1.23 17.39
C GLY A 52 11.91 1.75 17.02
N ILE A 53 11.83 2.76 16.13
CA ILE A 53 10.58 3.38 15.69
C ILE A 53 10.23 2.85 14.30
N TRP A 54 9.06 2.23 14.16
CA TRP A 54 8.55 1.77 12.88
C TRP A 54 7.77 2.86 12.13
N HIS A 55 6.92 3.59 12.84
CA HIS A 55 6.10 4.66 12.29
C HIS A 55 5.90 5.79 13.30
N TRP A 56 5.46 6.96 12.81
CA TRP A 56 5.04 8.07 13.68
C TRP A 56 3.59 8.49 13.39
N GLY A 57 2.71 7.48 13.18
CA GLY A 57 1.30 7.66 12.86
C GLY A 57 1.00 7.77 11.37
N VAL A 58 -0.20 8.23 11.04
CA VAL A 58 -0.67 8.47 9.69
C VAL A 58 -0.78 9.95 9.44
N ASN A 59 -0.03 10.46 8.48
CA ASN A 59 -0.11 11.85 8.03
C ASN A 59 -1.17 12.02 6.95
N CYS A 60 -1.65 13.26 6.79
CA CYS A 60 -2.48 13.67 5.67
C CYS A 60 -1.98 14.98 5.07
N TYR A 61 -2.07 15.08 3.75
CA TYR A 61 -1.76 16.26 2.95
C TYR A 61 -2.93 16.57 2.04
N SER A 62 -3.14 17.85 1.72
CA SER A 62 -4.17 18.28 0.76
C SER A 62 -3.54 19.01 -0.43
N SER A 63 -4.20 18.88 -1.60
CA SER A 63 -3.79 19.56 -2.82
C SER A 63 -4.99 19.88 -3.70
N LYS A 64 -4.85 20.91 -4.55
CA LYS A 64 -5.81 21.24 -5.61
C LYS A 64 -5.36 20.79 -7.01
N ASP A 65 -4.09 20.43 -7.14
CA ASP A 65 -3.42 20.19 -8.43
C ASP A 65 -2.60 18.90 -8.49
N MET A 66 -2.44 18.19 -7.36
CA MET A 66 -1.59 16.99 -7.17
C MET A 66 -0.07 17.25 -7.31
N TYR A 67 0.33 18.51 -7.41
CA TYR A 67 1.74 18.89 -7.45
C TYR A 67 2.17 19.56 -6.15
N ASN A 68 1.30 20.39 -5.57
CA ASN A 68 1.58 21.19 -4.38
C ASN A 68 0.73 20.69 -3.22
N TRP A 69 1.42 20.07 -2.25
CA TRP A 69 0.80 19.38 -1.14
C TRP A 69 0.99 20.17 0.16
N LYS A 70 -0.11 20.58 0.77
CA LYS A 70 -0.13 21.22 2.07
C LYS A 70 -0.24 20.16 3.16
N TYR A 71 0.61 20.21 4.17
CA TYR A 71 0.52 19.35 5.35
C TYR A 71 -0.73 19.71 6.18
N GLU A 72 -1.58 18.73 6.45
CA GLU A 72 -2.80 18.88 7.24
C GLU A 72 -2.67 18.31 8.67
N GLY A 73 -1.59 17.60 8.95
CA GLY A 73 -1.29 17.05 10.27
C GLY A 73 -1.30 15.52 10.32
N ILE A 74 -1.09 15.01 11.52
CA ILE A 74 -1.20 13.57 11.84
C ILE A 74 -2.67 13.27 12.10
N ILE A 75 -3.31 12.50 11.23
CA ILE A 75 -4.74 12.15 11.37
C ILE A 75 -4.98 10.93 12.25
N VAL A 76 -3.97 10.05 12.40
CA VAL A 76 -3.94 8.98 13.40
C VAL A 76 -2.59 9.06 14.11
N PRO A 77 -2.54 9.59 15.34
CA PRO A 77 -1.31 9.65 16.09
C PRO A 77 -0.88 8.25 16.56
N PRO A 78 0.43 8.00 16.72
CA PRO A 78 0.89 6.76 17.35
C PRO A 78 0.51 6.78 18.83
N THR A 79 0.31 5.58 19.42
CA THR A 79 0.30 5.45 20.87
C THR A 79 1.74 5.34 21.40
N THR A 80 1.96 5.75 22.66
CA THR A 80 3.31 5.86 23.22
C THR A 80 3.47 5.21 24.60
N GLU A 81 2.37 4.79 25.23
CA GLU A 81 2.38 4.35 26.62
C GLU A 81 2.37 2.83 26.78
N ASP A 82 1.60 2.12 25.94
CA ASP A 82 1.50 0.66 25.95
C ASP A 82 2.12 0.11 24.68
N ASP A 83 3.25 -0.54 24.80
CA ASP A 83 4.00 -1.09 23.65
C ASP A 83 3.32 -2.31 23.00
N LYS A 84 2.27 -2.85 23.63
CA LYS A 84 1.38 -3.88 23.08
C LYS A 84 0.20 -3.30 22.32
N ASP A 85 -0.07 -1.99 22.44
CA ASP A 85 -1.10 -1.35 21.62
C ASP A 85 -0.73 -1.48 20.13
N PRO A 86 -1.66 -1.93 19.26
CA PRO A 86 -1.35 -2.12 17.85
C PRO A 86 -0.94 -0.84 17.12
N LEU A 87 -1.28 0.34 17.63
CA LEU A 87 -0.84 1.62 17.07
C LEU A 87 0.37 2.23 17.80
N HIS A 88 1.04 1.47 18.67
CA HIS A 88 2.26 1.93 19.29
C HIS A 88 3.36 2.11 18.25
N TYR A 89 4.15 3.18 18.35
CA TYR A 89 5.15 3.57 17.34
C TYR A 89 6.21 2.49 17.06
N THR A 90 6.35 1.49 17.92
CA THR A 90 7.27 0.35 17.72
C THR A 90 6.62 -0.83 17.01
N GLN A 91 5.29 -0.89 16.93
CA GLN A 91 4.59 -1.93 16.16
C GLN A 91 4.73 -1.67 14.65
N CYS A 92 4.70 -2.72 13.86
CA CYS A 92 4.88 -2.60 12.42
C CYS A 92 3.53 -2.24 11.76
N MET A 93 3.13 -0.97 11.93
CA MET A 93 1.96 -0.42 11.28
C MET A 93 2.28 -0.06 9.83
N ASP A 94 1.51 -0.62 8.91
CA ASP A 94 1.71 -0.43 7.47
C ASP A 94 0.36 -0.20 6.77
N ARG A 95 0.42 0.42 5.59
CA ARG A 95 -0.64 0.52 4.59
C ARG A 95 -2.00 0.98 5.13
N PRO A 96 -2.12 2.22 5.62
CA PRO A 96 -3.43 2.78 5.92
C PRO A 96 -4.22 2.95 4.62
N HIS A 97 -5.45 2.42 4.55
CA HIS A 97 -6.38 2.64 3.45
C HIS A 97 -7.70 3.18 3.97
N ILE A 98 -8.26 4.17 3.27
CA ILE A 98 -9.51 4.85 3.66
C ILE A 98 -10.53 4.69 2.55
N ILE A 99 -11.76 4.31 2.91
CA ILE A 99 -12.94 4.37 2.04
C ILE A 99 -14.06 5.14 2.73
N TYR A 100 -14.89 5.84 1.95
CA TYR A 100 -16.05 6.55 2.47
C TYR A 100 -17.29 5.66 2.38
N ASN A 101 -17.99 5.51 3.49
CA ASN A 101 -19.24 4.78 3.58
C ASN A 101 -20.41 5.77 3.49
N ASP A 102 -21.14 5.76 2.36
CA ASP A 102 -22.27 6.67 2.14
C ASP A 102 -23.44 6.40 3.08
N ARG A 103 -23.62 5.15 3.51
CA ARG A 103 -24.72 4.73 4.37
C ARG A 103 -24.58 5.27 5.80
N THR A 104 -23.35 5.23 6.31
CA THR A 104 -23.06 5.70 7.67
C THR A 104 -22.51 7.13 7.71
N SER A 105 -22.19 7.69 6.54
CA SER A 105 -21.53 8.99 6.37
C SER A 105 -20.20 9.07 7.12
N LYS A 106 -19.45 7.96 7.14
CA LYS A 106 -18.16 7.87 7.83
C LYS A 106 -17.02 7.58 6.85
N PHE A 107 -15.87 8.15 7.14
CA PHE A 107 -14.59 7.67 6.63
C PHE A 107 -14.19 6.46 7.47
N VAL A 108 -13.95 5.34 6.81
CA VAL A 108 -13.49 4.10 7.44
C VAL A 108 -12.06 3.86 7.01
N MET A 109 -11.16 3.81 7.97
CA MET A 109 -9.75 3.51 7.75
C MET A 109 -9.44 2.12 8.29
N TRP A 110 -8.81 1.30 7.47
CA TRP A 110 -8.17 0.07 7.92
C TRP A 110 -6.66 0.26 7.86
N ILE A 111 -5.96 -0.38 8.78
CA ILE A 111 -4.51 -0.35 8.89
C ILE A 111 -4.02 -1.76 9.19
N LYS A 112 -3.04 -2.26 8.44
CA LYS A 112 -2.35 -3.50 8.76
C LYS A 112 -1.36 -3.25 9.89
N VAL A 113 -1.32 -4.17 10.86
CA VAL A 113 -0.33 -4.15 11.94
C VAL A 113 0.28 -5.53 12.11
N MET A 114 1.56 -5.62 11.90
CA MET A 114 2.38 -6.79 12.23
C MET A 114 2.98 -6.61 13.63
N ASN A 115 2.88 -7.64 14.45
CA ASN A 115 3.45 -7.61 15.78
C ASN A 115 4.99 -7.56 15.71
N LYS A 116 5.59 -6.63 16.46
CA LYS A 116 7.05 -6.41 16.44
C LYS A 116 7.86 -7.60 16.98
N GLU A 117 7.27 -8.38 17.88
CA GLU A 117 7.93 -9.52 18.53
C GLU A 117 7.69 -10.82 17.76
N ASN A 118 6.53 -10.95 17.13
CA ASN A 118 6.17 -12.11 16.33
C ASN A 118 5.56 -11.68 14.99
N PRO A 119 6.36 -11.57 13.91
CA PRO A 119 5.89 -11.15 12.59
C PRO A 119 4.83 -12.06 11.95
N ASN A 120 4.66 -13.29 12.47
CA ASN A 120 3.58 -14.19 12.04
C ASN A 120 2.19 -13.73 12.54
N ILE A 121 2.14 -12.83 13.51
CA ILE A 121 0.89 -12.24 14.01
C ILE A 121 0.67 -10.94 13.28
N GLN A 122 -0.24 -10.94 12.32
CA GLN A 122 -0.62 -9.77 11.54
C GLN A 122 -2.14 -9.59 11.57
N GLN A 123 -2.58 -8.39 11.95
CA GLN A 123 -3.99 -8.06 12.16
C GLN A 123 -4.37 -6.74 11.49
N MET A 124 -5.66 -6.49 11.37
CA MET A 124 -6.21 -5.23 10.92
C MET A 124 -6.71 -4.40 12.09
N VAL A 125 -6.42 -3.11 12.07
CA VAL A 125 -7.00 -2.09 12.95
C VAL A 125 -7.99 -1.27 12.14
N VAL A 126 -9.22 -1.14 12.65
CA VAL A 126 -10.29 -0.38 11.98
C VAL A 126 -10.62 0.86 12.80
N LEU A 127 -10.64 2.00 12.10
CA LEU A 127 -10.96 3.30 12.68
C LEU A 127 -12.03 4.01 11.84
N THR A 128 -12.76 4.93 12.47
CA THR A 128 -13.75 5.76 11.78
C THR A 128 -13.62 7.23 12.15
N ALA A 129 -14.02 8.09 11.21
CA ALA A 129 -14.12 9.54 11.43
C ALA A 129 -15.30 10.14 10.66
N ASP A 130 -15.78 11.29 11.11
CA ASP A 130 -16.78 12.10 10.38
C ASP A 130 -16.14 12.94 9.28
N ASN A 131 -14.85 13.22 9.38
CA ASN A 131 -14.07 14.01 8.45
C ASN A 131 -12.81 13.25 8.02
N ILE A 132 -12.38 13.44 6.77
CA ILE A 132 -11.14 12.82 6.25
C ILE A 132 -9.92 13.17 7.11
N LEU A 133 -9.87 14.34 7.69
CA LEU A 133 -8.80 14.80 8.57
C LEU A 133 -8.97 14.33 10.04
N GLY A 134 -9.96 13.51 10.32
CA GLY A 134 -10.23 13.00 11.65
C GLY A 134 -11.07 13.94 12.54
N PRO A 135 -11.06 13.75 13.88
CA PRO A 135 -10.27 12.71 14.56
C PRO A 135 -10.78 11.29 14.27
N TYR A 136 -9.87 10.36 14.05
CA TYR A 136 -10.21 8.96 13.88
C TYR A 136 -10.32 8.25 15.23
N THR A 137 -11.41 7.50 15.41
CA THR A 137 -11.64 6.67 16.59
C THR A 137 -11.45 5.21 16.23
N ARG A 138 -10.60 4.50 16.98
CA ARG A 138 -10.41 3.06 16.81
C ARG A 138 -11.66 2.31 17.26
N ILE A 139 -12.17 1.47 16.38
CA ILE A 139 -13.33 0.63 16.61
C ILE A 139 -12.89 -0.75 17.12
N ARG A 140 -11.90 -1.36 16.44
CA ARG A 140 -11.41 -2.69 16.79
C ARG A 140 -10.02 -2.96 16.20
N ALA A 141 -9.37 -4.00 16.73
CA ALA A 141 -8.22 -4.69 16.13
C ALA A 141 -8.56 -6.18 16.09
N PHE A 142 -8.35 -6.84 14.96
CA PHE A 142 -8.79 -8.22 14.76
C PHE A 142 -8.11 -8.90 13.56
N HIS A 143 -8.29 -10.20 13.48
CA HIS A 143 -7.90 -11.03 12.34
C HIS A 143 -9.11 -11.24 11.42
N PRO A 144 -9.20 -10.61 10.23
CA PRO A 144 -10.30 -10.85 9.29
C PRO A 144 -10.41 -12.34 8.98
N LEU A 145 -11.62 -12.90 9.05
CA LEU A 145 -11.89 -14.34 8.87
C LEU A 145 -11.10 -15.25 9.86
N GLY A 146 -10.54 -14.71 10.93
CA GLY A 146 -9.64 -15.45 11.83
C GLY A 146 -8.25 -15.70 11.24
N MET A 147 -7.89 -15.03 10.14
CA MET A 147 -6.63 -15.21 9.42
C MET A 147 -5.62 -14.11 9.79
N ASN A 148 -4.34 -14.44 9.81
CA ASN A 148 -3.28 -13.45 9.77
C ASN A 148 -3.32 -12.72 8.42
N SER A 149 -3.45 -11.42 8.44
CA SER A 149 -3.66 -10.58 7.26
C SER A 149 -2.48 -9.64 7.05
N GLY A 150 -1.79 -9.84 5.94
CA GLY A 150 -0.67 -9.01 5.52
C GLY A 150 -1.12 -7.76 4.77
N ASP A 151 -0.39 -7.41 3.72
CA ASP A 151 -0.70 -6.23 2.91
C ASP A 151 -2.08 -6.34 2.28
N PHE A 152 -2.77 -5.20 2.17
CA PHE A 152 -4.16 -5.19 1.74
C PHE A 152 -4.52 -3.96 0.93
N ASP A 153 -5.67 -4.01 0.27
CA ASP A 153 -6.36 -2.87 -0.32
C ASP A 153 -7.86 -2.93 -0.04
N LEU A 154 -8.48 -1.77 0.10
CA LEU A 154 -9.93 -1.62 0.28
C LEU A 154 -10.57 -1.14 -1.01
N VAL A 155 -11.62 -1.84 -1.42
CA VAL A 155 -12.31 -1.58 -2.67
C VAL A 155 -13.78 -1.29 -2.40
N LYS A 156 -14.27 -0.16 -2.92
CA LYS A 156 -15.70 0.14 -2.97
C LYS A 156 -16.19 -0.03 -4.40
N ASN A 157 -17.19 -0.88 -4.60
CA ASN A 157 -17.88 -0.99 -5.88
C ASN A 157 -18.83 0.21 -6.05
N PRO A 158 -18.60 1.10 -7.00
CA PRO A 158 -19.41 2.31 -7.14
C PRO A 158 -20.83 2.03 -7.63
N SER A 159 -21.11 0.85 -8.20
CA SER A 159 -22.40 0.50 -8.77
C SER A 159 -23.44 0.10 -7.73
N ASP A 160 -23.03 -0.53 -6.65
CA ASP A 160 -23.94 -1.07 -5.61
C ASP A 160 -23.54 -0.65 -4.17
N GLY A 161 -22.43 0.04 -4.02
CA GLY A 161 -21.92 0.50 -2.73
C GLY A 161 -21.37 -0.61 -1.84
N LYS A 162 -21.27 -1.86 -2.32
CA LYS A 162 -20.58 -2.92 -1.58
C LYS A 162 -19.08 -2.64 -1.52
N ALA A 163 -18.46 -3.08 -0.45
CA ALA A 163 -17.02 -2.98 -0.32
C ALA A 163 -16.36 -4.33 -0.08
N TYR A 164 -15.13 -4.42 -0.47
CA TYR A 164 -14.31 -5.62 -0.44
C TYR A 164 -12.95 -5.29 0.13
N ILE A 165 -12.29 -6.30 0.71
CA ILE A 165 -10.89 -6.23 1.06
C ILE A 165 -10.13 -7.31 0.29
N PHE A 166 -9.02 -6.92 -0.36
CA PHE A 166 -8.00 -7.86 -0.80
C PHE A 166 -6.88 -7.84 0.22
N PHE A 167 -6.46 -9.00 0.69
CA PHE A 167 -5.28 -9.10 1.58
C PHE A 167 -4.51 -10.39 1.33
N ASP A 168 -3.20 -10.36 1.46
CA ASP A 168 -2.43 -11.59 1.51
C ASP A 168 -2.63 -12.26 2.87
N ARG A 169 -3.07 -13.54 2.84
CA ARG A 169 -2.95 -14.40 4.00
C ARG A 169 -1.50 -14.80 4.10
N ILE A 170 -0.81 -14.23 5.07
CA ILE A 170 0.64 -14.17 5.12
C ILE A 170 1.32 -15.42 4.56
N HIS A 171 2.13 -15.17 3.53
CA HIS A 171 3.00 -16.10 2.83
C HIS A 171 2.28 -17.31 2.20
N SER A 172 1.06 -17.15 1.73
CA SER A 172 0.33 -18.23 1.07
C SER A 172 -0.55 -17.80 -0.13
N GLU A 173 -1.62 -17.06 0.08
CA GLU A 173 -2.57 -16.72 -0.97
C GLU A 173 -3.16 -15.32 -0.80
N MET A 174 -3.76 -14.79 -1.87
CA MET A 174 -4.54 -13.55 -1.85
C MET A 174 -6.00 -13.88 -1.53
N ILE A 175 -6.56 -13.24 -0.53
CA ILE A 175 -7.96 -13.35 -0.13
C ILE A 175 -8.72 -12.14 -0.67
N CYS A 176 -9.89 -12.38 -1.27
CA CYS A 176 -10.90 -11.36 -1.52
C CYS A 176 -12.09 -11.63 -0.60
N ALA A 177 -12.45 -10.71 0.29
CA ALA A 177 -13.57 -10.87 1.21
C ALA A 177 -14.54 -9.69 1.14
N ASP A 178 -15.85 -10.00 1.29
CA ASP A 178 -16.91 -8.99 1.39
C ASP A 178 -16.84 -8.30 2.75
N LEU A 179 -16.90 -6.97 2.75
CA LEU A 179 -17.08 -6.19 3.98
C LEU A 179 -18.56 -6.14 4.37
N THR A 180 -18.80 -5.93 5.66
CA THR A 180 -20.13 -5.60 6.18
C THR A 180 -20.63 -4.26 5.64
N ASP A 181 -21.92 -3.98 5.71
CA ASP A 181 -22.55 -2.77 5.19
C ASP A 181 -22.01 -1.47 5.78
N ASP A 182 -21.43 -1.51 6.98
CA ASP A 182 -20.76 -0.39 7.65
C ASP A 182 -19.25 -0.32 7.38
N TYR A 183 -18.70 -1.31 6.67
CA TYR A 183 -17.28 -1.48 6.33
C TYR A 183 -16.36 -1.71 7.54
N LEU A 184 -16.92 -2.14 8.69
CA LEU A 184 -16.16 -2.30 9.93
C LEU A 184 -15.69 -3.74 10.16
N ASP A 185 -16.19 -4.70 9.39
CA ASP A 185 -15.87 -6.13 9.50
C ASP A 185 -16.00 -6.82 8.14
N VAL A 186 -15.65 -8.08 8.08
CA VAL A 186 -15.91 -8.98 6.95
C VAL A 186 -17.20 -9.78 7.20
N THR A 187 -17.96 -10.08 6.14
CA THR A 187 -19.21 -10.84 6.24
C THR A 187 -19.01 -12.33 6.52
N GLY A 188 -17.80 -12.84 6.26
CA GLY A 188 -17.50 -14.27 6.25
C GLY A 188 -17.55 -14.89 4.85
N PHE A 189 -18.08 -14.19 3.84
CA PHE A 189 -17.99 -14.62 2.45
C PHE A 189 -16.64 -14.16 1.85
N TYR A 190 -15.90 -15.10 1.28
CA TYR A 190 -14.59 -14.82 0.69
C TYR A 190 -14.23 -15.82 -0.42
N SER A 191 -13.24 -15.47 -1.20
CA SER A 191 -12.59 -16.32 -2.19
C SER A 191 -11.07 -16.29 -2.05
N VAL A 192 -10.44 -17.36 -2.52
CA VAL A 192 -8.98 -17.54 -2.49
C VAL A 192 -8.45 -17.42 -3.90
N HIS A 193 -7.41 -16.61 -4.06
CA HIS A 193 -6.73 -16.35 -5.32
C HIS A 193 -5.23 -16.53 -5.15
N MET A 194 -4.52 -16.74 -6.26
CA MET A 194 -3.07 -16.82 -6.30
C MET A 194 -2.46 -17.74 -5.22
N PRO A 195 -3.00 -18.97 -5.00
CA PRO A 195 -2.42 -19.87 -4.01
C PRO A 195 -0.99 -20.22 -4.43
N ASN A 196 -0.04 -19.98 -3.54
CA ASN A 196 1.36 -20.23 -3.82
C ASN A 196 2.15 -20.48 -2.53
N VAL A 197 3.42 -20.81 -2.69
CA VAL A 197 4.38 -20.98 -1.61
C VAL A 197 5.57 -20.04 -1.86
N PRO A 198 6.29 -19.61 -0.82
CA PRO A 198 7.53 -18.86 -1.03
C PRO A 198 8.47 -19.58 -1.99
N PRO A 199 9.21 -18.88 -2.85
CA PRO A 199 9.31 -17.42 -2.99
C PRO A 199 8.27 -16.78 -3.91
N PHE A 200 7.24 -17.52 -4.34
CA PHE A 200 6.28 -17.10 -5.39
C PHE A 200 5.00 -16.48 -4.83
N VAL A 201 4.91 -16.28 -3.54
CA VAL A 201 3.77 -15.61 -2.90
C VAL A 201 3.74 -14.12 -3.25
N ARG A 202 2.53 -13.56 -3.28
CA ARG A 202 2.31 -12.15 -3.63
C ARG A 202 1.76 -11.37 -2.44
N GLU A 203 2.19 -10.11 -2.33
CA GLU A 203 1.75 -9.11 -1.36
C GLU A 203 1.39 -7.79 -2.05
N ALA A 204 1.09 -6.75 -1.29
CA ALA A 204 0.84 -5.39 -1.75
C ALA A 204 -0.23 -5.31 -2.84
N PRO A 205 -1.44 -5.84 -2.63
CA PRO A 205 -2.51 -5.69 -3.60
C PRO A 205 -2.83 -4.20 -3.79
N ALA A 206 -3.00 -3.79 -5.06
CA ALA A 206 -3.48 -2.47 -5.43
C ALA A 206 -4.53 -2.62 -6.53
N PHE A 207 -5.78 -2.38 -6.18
CA PHE A 207 -6.93 -2.60 -7.04
C PHE A 207 -7.27 -1.36 -7.86
N PHE A 208 -7.74 -1.58 -9.08
CA PHE A 208 -8.45 -0.56 -9.85
C PHE A 208 -9.43 -1.18 -10.84
N GLU A 209 -10.38 -0.38 -11.30
CA GLU A 209 -11.35 -0.77 -12.32
C GLU A 209 -11.28 0.18 -13.51
N ARG A 210 -11.27 -0.40 -14.73
CA ARG A 210 -11.33 0.35 -15.99
C ARG A 210 -12.24 -0.36 -16.98
N LYS A 211 -13.25 0.35 -17.52
CA LYS A 211 -14.16 -0.17 -18.56
C LYS A 211 -14.76 -1.55 -18.19
N ASN A 212 -15.25 -1.67 -16.97
CA ASN A 212 -15.84 -2.89 -16.40
C ASN A 212 -14.86 -4.08 -16.25
N LYS A 213 -13.57 -3.89 -16.43
CA LYS A 213 -12.53 -4.86 -16.07
C LYS A 213 -11.87 -4.43 -14.77
N LYS A 214 -11.66 -5.40 -13.91
CA LYS A 214 -11.01 -5.24 -12.62
C LYS A 214 -9.57 -5.71 -12.73
N TYR A 215 -8.68 -5.00 -12.09
CA TYR A 215 -7.25 -5.27 -12.11
C TYR A 215 -6.73 -5.28 -10.68
N LEU A 216 -5.77 -6.15 -10.45
CA LEU A 216 -5.02 -6.21 -9.21
C LEU A 216 -3.53 -6.21 -9.55
N PHE A 217 -2.81 -5.19 -9.09
CA PHE A 217 -1.36 -5.21 -9.05
C PHE A 217 -0.92 -5.86 -7.75
N THR A 218 0.16 -6.63 -7.80
CA THR A 218 0.78 -7.25 -6.63
C THR A 218 2.29 -7.24 -6.76
N SER A 219 3.00 -7.37 -5.64
CA SER A 219 4.45 -7.53 -5.60
C SER A 219 4.86 -8.87 -4.99
N ALA A 220 6.10 -9.31 -5.20
CA ALA A 220 6.67 -10.43 -4.47
C ALA A 220 6.99 -10.02 -3.02
N ILE A 221 7.16 -11.01 -2.16
CA ILE A 221 7.53 -10.79 -0.76
C ILE A 221 9.05 -10.66 -0.67
N THR A 222 9.53 -9.43 -0.57
CA THR A 222 10.97 -9.13 -0.48
C THR A 222 11.31 -8.10 0.61
N GLY A 223 10.38 -7.88 1.56
CA GLY A 223 10.48 -6.79 2.52
C GLY A 223 10.50 -5.44 1.78
N TYR A 224 11.50 -4.62 2.04
CA TYR A 224 11.61 -3.30 1.39
C TYR A 224 12.37 -3.31 0.05
N PHE A 225 12.86 -4.48 -0.41
CA PHE A 225 13.55 -4.56 -1.69
C PHE A 225 12.57 -4.53 -2.87
N PRO A 226 12.87 -3.76 -3.92
CA PRO A 226 12.01 -3.71 -5.10
C PRO A 226 12.04 -5.04 -5.87
N ASN A 227 10.91 -5.38 -6.48
CA ASN A 227 10.70 -6.60 -7.24
C ASN A 227 9.69 -6.38 -8.37
N PRO A 228 9.48 -7.34 -9.30
CA PRO A 228 8.53 -7.16 -10.38
C PRO A 228 7.08 -7.07 -9.88
N THR A 229 6.34 -6.08 -10.38
CA THR A 229 4.89 -6.05 -10.25
C THR A 229 4.27 -7.12 -11.14
N GLU A 230 3.31 -7.87 -10.62
CA GLU A 230 2.42 -8.72 -11.39
C GLU A 230 1.06 -8.06 -11.54
N THR A 231 0.38 -8.41 -12.63
CA THR A 231 -0.95 -7.91 -12.96
C THR A 231 -1.90 -9.07 -13.16
N ASP A 232 -3.02 -9.01 -12.49
CA ASP A 232 -4.14 -9.93 -12.70
C ASP A 232 -5.38 -9.14 -13.09
N MET A 233 -6.18 -9.69 -14.02
CA MET A 233 -7.41 -9.10 -14.52
C MET A 233 -8.58 -10.06 -14.29
N PHE A 234 -9.75 -9.54 -13.92
CA PHE A 234 -10.97 -10.30 -13.68
C PHE A 234 -12.23 -9.48 -13.97
N ASP A 235 -13.35 -10.16 -14.16
CA ASP A 235 -14.61 -9.51 -14.51
C ASP A 235 -15.47 -9.16 -13.29
N CYS A 236 -15.51 -10.05 -12.30
CA CYS A 236 -16.28 -9.86 -11.08
C CYS A 236 -15.46 -10.29 -9.86
N PHE A 237 -15.74 -9.70 -8.71
CA PHE A 237 -15.19 -10.15 -7.44
C PHE A 237 -15.48 -11.65 -7.23
N HIS A 238 -14.59 -12.36 -6.58
CA HIS A 238 -14.65 -13.80 -6.31
C HIS A 238 -14.54 -14.74 -7.53
N LEU A 239 -14.46 -14.21 -8.76
CA LEU A 239 -14.21 -15.04 -9.94
C LEU A 239 -12.70 -15.25 -10.17
N PRO A 240 -12.31 -16.29 -10.93
CA PRO A 240 -10.94 -16.53 -11.28
C PRO A 240 -10.29 -15.31 -11.94
N MET A 241 -9.03 -15.07 -11.61
CA MET A 241 -8.21 -14.02 -12.19
C MET A 241 -7.38 -14.56 -13.35
N THR A 242 -7.15 -13.71 -14.34
CA THR A 242 -6.28 -14.00 -15.48
C THR A 242 -5.01 -13.18 -15.34
N LYS A 243 -3.88 -13.86 -15.24
CA LYS A 243 -2.57 -13.21 -15.18
C LYS A 243 -2.25 -12.53 -16.50
N LEU A 244 -1.84 -11.27 -16.43
CA LEU A 244 -1.32 -10.48 -17.54
C LEU A 244 0.20 -10.37 -17.44
N GLU A 245 0.79 -9.67 -18.40
CA GLU A 245 2.22 -9.34 -18.38
C GLU A 245 2.55 -8.33 -17.26
N ASN A 246 3.83 -8.25 -16.89
CA ASN A 246 4.35 -7.17 -16.04
C ASN A 246 3.96 -5.82 -16.66
N PRO A 247 3.31 -4.91 -15.91
CA PRO A 247 2.88 -3.64 -16.47
C PRO A 247 4.05 -2.70 -16.79
N HIS A 248 5.17 -2.82 -16.08
CA HIS A 248 6.33 -1.96 -16.29
C HIS A 248 7.06 -2.32 -17.61
N ARG A 249 7.57 -1.29 -18.28
CA ARG A 249 8.33 -1.44 -19.54
C ARG A 249 9.75 -0.88 -19.43
N GLY A 250 10.62 -1.36 -20.30
CA GLY A 250 12.01 -0.91 -20.37
C GLY A 250 12.94 -1.51 -19.33
N ALA A 251 14.12 -0.93 -19.19
CA ALA A 251 15.20 -1.47 -18.35
C ALA A 251 14.88 -1.55 -16.84
N LYS A 252 13.93 -0.76 -16.37
CA LYS A 252 13.53 -0.73 -14.96
C LYS A 252 12.35 -1.66 -14.64
N ALA A 253 11.87 -2.46 -15.59
CA ALA A 253 10.68 -3.31 -15.42
C ALA A 253 10.89 -4.43 -14.38
N ALA A 254 12.09 -4.99 -14.31
CA ALA A 254 12.41 -6.12 -13.43
C ALA A 254 12.31 -5.79 -11.92
N ASN A 255 12.31 -4.50 -11.57
CA ASN A 255 12.24 -4.03 -10.19
C ASN A 255 11.20 -2.91 -10.00
N SER A 256 10.19 -2.88 -10.89
CA SER A 256 9.07 -1.93 -10.82
C SER A 256 9.53 -0.48 -10.66
N CYS A 257 10.54 -0.07 -11.40
CA CYS A 257 11.16 1.25 -11.29
C CYS A 257 11.75 1.54 -9.90
N PHE A 258 12.25 0.51 -9.21
CA PHE A 258 12.74 0.54 -7.82
C PHE A 258 11.67 0.96 -6.81
N SER A 259 10.43 0.51 -7.01
CA SER A 259 9.31 0.87 -6.15
C SER A 259 8.33 -0.29 -5.96
N GLN A 260 7.40 -0.11 -5.02
CA GLN A 260 6.27 -1.00 -4.79
C GLN A 260 4.98 -0.17 -4.87
N ILE A 261 4.04 -0.59 -5.71
CA ILE A 261 2.73 0.09 -5.83
C ILE A 261 1.93 -0.18 -4.55
N SER A 262 1.45 0.89 -3.93
CA SER A 262 0.59 0.83 -2.73
C SER A 262 -0.90 1.04 -3.07
N ALA A 263 -1.19 1.81 -4.11
CA ALA A 263 -2.55 2.08 -4.59
C ALA A 263 -2.55 2.48 -6.06
N VAL A 264 -3.71 2.41 -6.70
CA VAL A 264 -3.94 3.02 -8.01
C VAL A 264 -5.02 4.08 -7.87
N PHE A 265 -4.68 5.31 -8.25
CA PHE A 265 -5.58 6.44 -8.18
C PHE A 265 -6.13 6.78 -9.58
N LYS A 266 -7.45 6.69 -9.75
CA LYS A 266 -8.12 7.23 -10.95
C LYS A 266 -8.25 8.74 -10.82
N TYR A 267 -7.60 9.48 -11.72
CA TYR A 267 -7.68 10.94 -11.70
C TYR A 267 -9.09 11.41 -12.11
N PRO A 268 -9.80 12.14 -11.23
CA PRO A 268 -11.23 12.40 -11.42
C PRO A 268 -11.54 13.44 -12.50
N LYS A 269 -10.53 14.20 -12.96
CA LYS A 269 -10.70 15.29 -13.97
C LYS A 269 -10.26 14.85 -15.37
N ALA A 270 -9.99 13.53 -15.58
CA ALA A 270 -9.71 12.94 -16.88
C ALA A 270 -10.49 11.64 -17.06
N ASP A 271 -10.87 11.31 -18.29
CA ASP A 271 -11.72 10.15 -18.57
C ASP A 271 -11.00 8.81 -18.28
N ASP A 272 -9.73 8.69 -18.62
CA ASP A 272 -9.00 7.42 -18.63
C ASP A 272 -7.58 7.51 -18.04
N LEU A 273 -7.32 8.49 -17.16
CA LEU A 273 -6.03 8.62 -16.48
C LEU A 273 -6.06 7.90 -15.13
N TYR A 274 -5.17 6.93 -14.99
CA TYR A 274 -4.87 6.21 -13.74
C TYR A 274 -3.40 6.45 -13.38
N ILE A 275 -3.12 6.62 -12.11
CA ILE A 275 -1.79 6.88 -11.59
C ILE A 275 -1.44 5.75 -10.61
N ALA A 276 -0.35 5.04 -10.88
CA ALA A 276 0.23 4.11 -9.93
C ALA A 276 0.90 4.92 -8.81
N ILE A 277 0.38 4.79 -7.60
CA ILE A 277 0.93 5.40 -6.39
C ILE A 277 1.88 4.39 -5.78
N ALA A 278 3.18 4.66 -5.83
CA ALA A 278 4.20 3.71 -5.40
C ALA A 278 5.24 4.35 -4.49
N ASP A 279 5.82 3.52 -3.61
CA ASP A 279 6.88 3.90 -2.68
C ASP A 279 8.21 3.28 -3.10
N ARG A 280 9.26 4.09 -3.17
CA ARG A 280 10.65 3.65 -3.21
C ARG A 280 11.15 3.63 -1.78
N TRP A 281 10.99 2.48 -1.12
CA TRP A 281 11.33 2.30 0.28
C TRP A 281 12.80 2.50 0.58
N LEU A 282 13.68 2.02 -0.32
CA LEU A 282 15.13 2.12 -0.20
C LEU A 282 15.66 2.93 -1.39
N ILE A 283 16.49 3.91 -1.10
CA ILE A 283 17.11 4.77 -2.14
C ILE A 283 18.45 4.20 -2.65
N ASP A 284 19.12 3.39 -1.81
CA ASP A 284 20.44 2.81 -2.08
C ASP A 284 20.30 1.30 -2.29
N VAL A 285 19.78 0.89 -3.46
CA VAL A 285 19.69 -0.53 -3.84
C VAL A 285 20.48 -0.78 -5.12
N PRO A 286 21.13 -1.95 -5.27
CA PRO A 286 21.78 -2.34 -6.51
C PRO A 286 20.78 -2.38 -7.66
N PRO A 287 21.20 -2.06 -8.89
CA PRO A 287 20.33 -2.10 -10.07
C PRO A 287 19.87 -3.54 -10.40
N GLU A 288 20.68 -4.52 -10.06
CA GLU A 288 20.38 -5.94 -10.27
C GLU A 288 20.12 -6.58 -8.90
N LEU A 289 18.91 -7.09 -8.73
CA LEU A 289 18.46 -7.77 -7.52
C LEU A 289 17.98 -9.18 -7.87
N ASP A 290 18.50 -10.17 -7.21
CA ASP A 290 17.90 -11.50 -7.20
C ASP A 290 16.74 -11.52 -6.19
N TYR A 291 15.59 -11.00 -6.62
CA TYR A 291 14.41 -10.91 -5.73
C TYR A 291 13.88 -12.28 -5.31
N LEU A 292 14.04 -13.32 -6.16
CA LEU A 292 13.63 -14.67 -5.78
C LEU A 292 14.56 -15.24 -4.71
N GLY A 293 15.87 -15.01 -4.83
CA GLY A 293 16.83 -15.39 -3.79
C GLY A 293 16.61 -14.63 -2.47
N ILE A 294 16.22 -13.34 -2.54
CA ILE A 294 15.86 -12.56 -1.35
C ILE A 294 14.61 -13.13 -0.71
N SER A 295 13.55 -13.40 -1.47
CA SER A 295 12.31 -13.98 -0.97
C SER A 295 12.52 -15.38 -0.38
N ALA A 296 13.27 -16.25 -1.09
CA ALA A 296 13.63 -17.58 -0.60
C ALA A 296 14.47 -17.52 0.69
N GLY A 297 15.38 -16.54 0.78
CA GLY A 297 16.19 -16.30 1.97
C GLY A 297 15.39 -15.84 3.19
N LEU A 298 14.28 -15.12 2.96
CA LEU A 298 13.38 -14.64 4.01
C LEU A 298 12.37 -15.71 4.45
N TYR A 299 11.77 -16.42 3.48
CA TYR A 299 10.55 -17.21 3.69
C TYR A 299 10.68 -18.67 3.23
N GLY A 300 11.85 -19.09 2.71
CA GLY A 300 12.08 -20.43 2.18
C GLY A 300 11.90 -20.52 0.67
N ASP A 301 12.27 -21.68 0.11
CA ASP A 301 12.34 -21.93 -1.34
C ASP A 301 11.16 -22.77 -1.88
N GLY A 302 10.15 -23.03 -1.05
CA GLY A 302 8.97 -23.82 -1.41
C GLY A 302 9.19 -25.32 -1.55
N THR A 303 10.43 -25.81 -1.37
CA THR A 303 10.73 -27.25 -1.47
C THR A 303 10.32 -28.02 -0.20
N HIS A 304 10.13 -27.29 0.89
CA HIS A 304 9.60 -27.81 2.14
C HIS A 304 8.52 -26.84 2.63
N PRO A 305 7.39 -27.33 3.16
CA PRO A 305 6.51 -26.45 3.91
C PRO A 305 7.35 -25.89 5.06
N VAL A 306 7.64 -24.60 5.00
CA VAL A 306 8.43 -23.97 6.04
C VAL A 306 7.53 -23.82 7.26
N ILE A 307 7.41 -24.91 8.02
CA ILE A 307 7.17 -24.77 9.45
C ILE A 307 8.52 -24.31 10.00
N MET A 308 8.83 -23.02 9.80
CA MET A 308 9.92 -22.43 10.54
C MET A 308 9.48 -22.42 12.00
N GLU A 309 10.34 -22.90 12.87
CA GLU A 309 10.20 -22.59 14.29
C GLU A 309 10.13 -21.07 14.41
N GLU A 310 9.30 -20.58 15.29
CA GLU A 310 9.02 -19.16 15.46
C GLU A 310 10.30 -18.32 15.59
N ASP A 311 11.28 -18.83 16.32
CA ASP A 311 12.61 -18.21 16.52
C ASP A 311 13.40 -18.08 15.21
N GLU A 312 13.39 -19.09 14.35
CA GLU A 312 14.09 -19.06 13.06
C GLU A 312 13.48 -18.05 12.09
N TYR A 313 12.15 -17.96 12.06
CA TYR A 313 11.47 -16.94 11.27
C TYR A 313 11.77 -15.53 11.80
N ILE A 314 11.73 -15.34 13.11
CA ILE A 314 12.06 -14.07 13.76
C ILE A 314 13.51 -13.67 13.45
N GLU A 315 14.46 -14.60 13.51
CA GLU A 315 15.86 -14.32 13.18
C GLU A 315 16.03 -13.95 11.70
N ARG A 316 15.37 -14.65 10.78
CA ARG A 316 15.43 -14.37 9.35
C ARG A 316 14.75 -13.04 9.01
N ALA A 317 13.53 -12.83 9.48
CA ALA A 317 12.81 -11.58 9.30
C ALA A 317 13.56 -10.40 9.92
N ALA A 318 14.15 -10.60 11.08
CA ALA A 318 14.99 -9.63 11.75
C ALA A 318 16.22 -9.21 10.93
N LYS A 319 16.84 -10.13 10.22
CA LYS A 319 18.04 -9.86 9.40
C LYS A 319 17.73 -8.96 8.21
N PHE A 320 16.51 -8.98 7.67
CA PHE A 320 16.15 -8.29 6.45
C PHE A 320 15.11 -7.16 6.61
N ASN A 321 14.23 -7.24 7.62
CA ASN A 321 13.08 -6.34 7.78
C ASN A 321 13.11 -5.46 9.03
N ARG A 322 14.10 -5.55 9.89
CA ARG A 322 14.09 -4.69 11.10
C ARG A 322 14.29 -3.22 10.75
N PRO A 323 13.58 -2.30 11.45
CA PRO A 323 13.85 -0.87 11.40
C PRO A 323 15.31 -0.55 11.67
N ASP A 324 15.98 -1.41 12.46
CA ASP A 324 17.38 -1.25 12.86
C ASP A 324 18.38 -1.36 11.71
N THR A 325 17.99 -1.97 10.59
CA THR A 325 18.89 -2.23 9.45
C THR A 325 18.53 -1.49 8.17
N ARG A 326 17.34 -0.86 8.10
CA ARG A 326 16.84 -0.18 6.90
C ARG A 326 16.36 1.23 7.22
N ASP A 327 16.83 2.20 6.45
CA ASP A 327 16.48 3.61 6.61
C ASP A 327 15.28 3.97 5.74
N THR A 328 14.07 3.64 6.20
CA THR A 328 12.84 4.00 5.48
C THR A 328 12.44 5.47 5.67
N SER A 329 13.12 6.21 6.57
CA SER A 329 12.90 7.66 6.72
C SER A 329 13.31 8.46 5.49
N LYS A 330 14.11 7.85 4.60
CA LYS A 330 14.56 8.41 3.32
C LYS A 330 13.75 7.93 2.12
N ALA A 331 12.69 7.16 2.33
CA ALA A 331 11.85 6.66 1.24
C ALA A 331 11.37 7.80 0.33
N ARG A 332 11.07 7.46 -0.93
CA ARG A 332 10.65 8.38 -1.99
C ARG A 332 9.38 7.85 -2.65
N TYR A 333 8.78 8.68 -3.48
CA TYR A 333 7.57 8.34 -4.22
C TYR A 333 7.88 8.15 -5.69
N VAL A 334 7.24 7.13 -6.28
CA VAL A 334 7.32 6.87 -7.72
C VAL A 334 5.88 6.82 -8.23
N TRP A 335 5.34 7.98 -8.59
CA TRP A 335 4.02 8.07 -9.21
C TRP A 335 4.17 8.13 -10.72
N LEU A 336 3.54 7.16 -11.39
CA LEU A 336 3.64 7.01 -12.84
C LEU A 336 2.24 6.85 -13.47
N PRO A 337 2.00 7.46 -14.64
CA PRO A 337 0.75 7.27 -15.35
C PRO A 337 0.64 5.85 -15.89
N ILE A 338 -0.56 5.29 -15.82
CA ILE A 338 -0.88 3.98 -16.39
C ILE A 338 -1.55 4.22 -17.75
N ARG A 339 -0.90 3.78 -18.81
CA ARG A 339 -1.50 3.70 -20.15
C ARG A 339 -2.05 2.31 -20.39
N PHE A 340 -2.83 2.14 -21.44
CA PHE A 340 -3.43 0.85 -21.79
C PHE A 340 -3.26 0.54 -23.26
N GLU A 341 -2.81 -0.67 -23.56
CA GLU A 341 -2.91 -1.29 -24.87
C GLU A 341 -4.02 -2.35 -24.81
N ALA A 342 -5.17 -2.02 -25.40
CA ALA A 342 -6.43 -2.74 -25.19
C ALA A 342 -6.78 -2.84 -23.69
N ASN A 343 -6.61 -4.01 -23.08
CA ASN A 343 -6.87 -4.25 -21.65
C ASN A 343 -5.57 -4.46 -20.85
N THR A 344 -4.42 -4.32 -21.46
CA THR A 344 -3.13 -4.51 -20.77
C THR A 344 -2.64 -3.16 -20.23
N PRO A 345 -2.47 -3.00 -18.91
CA PRO A 345 -1.90 -1.79 -18.34
C PRO A 345 -0.40 -1.71 -18.65
N ILE A 346 0.07 -0.51 -18.94
CA ILE A 346 1.47 -0.21 -19.27
C ILE A 346 1.93 0.97 -18.41
N ILE A 347 3.05 0.77 -17.74
CA ILE A 347 3.72 1.77 -16.94
C ILE A 347 5.14 1.97 -17.49
N GLU A 348 5.41 3.16 -17.96
CA GLU A 348 6.73 3.56 -18.41
C GLU A 348 7.37 4.52 -17.43
N TRP A 349 8.70 4.54 -17.39
CA TRP A 349 9.44 5.49 -16.58
C TRP A 349 9.48 6.86 -17.26
N TYR A 350 9.20 7.89 -16.48
CA TYR A 350 9.40 9.29 -16.82
C TYR A 350 10.27 9.92 -15.75
N ASP A 351 11.31 10.67 -16.13
CA ASP A 351 12.10 11.46 -15.18
C ASP A 351 11.28 12.65 -14.65
N GLU A 352 10.39 13.16 -15.51
CA GLU A 352 9.41 14.21 -15.21
C GLU A 352 8.17 14.00 -16.08
N TRP A 353 6.98 14.24 -15.55
CA TRP A 353 5.73 14.22 -16.31
C TRP A 353 4.68 15.14 -15.71
N LYS A 354 3.69 15.52 -16.53
CA LYS A 354 2.55 16.36 -16.13
C LYS A 354 1.25 15.60 -16.32
N ILE A 355 0.30 15.87 -15.43
CA ILE A 355 -1.05 15.26 -15.48
C ILE A 355 -1.74 15.65 -16.78
N GLU A 356 -1.57 16.89 -17.21
CA GLU A 356 -2.17 17.47 -18.43
C GLU A 356 -1.71 16.76 -19.71
N ASP A 357 -0.54 16.14 -19.72
CA ASP A 357 -0.03 15.40 -20.88
C ASP A 357 -0.76 14.06 -21.10
N PHE A 358 -1.57 13.63 -20.11
CA PHE A 358 -2.30 12.36 -20.10
C PHE A 358 -3.83 12.53 -19.96
N CYS A 359 -4.35 13.76 -19.95
CA CYS A 359 -5.79 14.06 -19.86
C CYS A 359 -6.50 14.08 -21.22
#